data_1dbbd84407d7abfa2a6ef315edba2cec
#
_entry.id   1dbbd84407d7abfa2a6ef315edba2cec
#
_cell.length_a   1.000
_cell.length_b   1.000
_cell.length_c   1.000
_cell.angle_alpha   90.00
_cell.angle_beta   90.00
_cell.angle_gamma   90.00
#
_symmetry.space_group_name_H-M   'P 1'
#
loop_
_entity.id
_entity.type
_entity.pdbx_description
1 polymer ?
#
loop_
_entity_poly.entity_id
_entity_poly.type
_entity_poly.pdbx_seq_one_letter_code
_entity_poly.pdbx_strand_id
1 'polypeptide(L)'
;MDGMQLFSRPSVAALLMIATACRLMPTEAIADGAFVVDDALIGKPGECKVESWVSVASNHDFLAVTQPACVINAGIPVEAGATLLRTRSDGEWSTSAGPKAKINIIPLGDQGFALGLSGNTLWNLNTGQNIGSNINVPFTIQATKDLRININGGWLYDTTVHMGYGTYGAGFEWNFVQPLTLIGEVFGLAGQRKEGRHVTDPRAQIGLRWTPAEFIDIDVIYGRNLFGENANWFTIGLNLRF
;
A
#
# COMPACT_ATOMS: atom_id res chain seq x y z
N MET A 1 9.99 17.13 62.31
CA MET A 1 9.89 15.65 62.23
C MET A 1 9.48 15.36 60.80
N ASP A 2 10.49 15.18 59.97
CA ASP A 2 10.40 15.17 58.52
C ASP A 2 10.20 13.74 58.01
N GLY A 3 9.10 13.49 57.30
CA GLY A 3 8.81 12.25 56.61
C GLY A 3 9.23 12.32 55.14
N MET A 4 10.44 11.88 54.83
CA MET A 4 11.00 11.80 53.49
C MET A 4 10.41 10.58 52.78
N GLN A 5 9.53 10.80 51.79
CA GLN A 5 9.02 9.72 50.93
C GLN A 5 10.09 9.35 49.89
N LEU A 6 10.55 8.11 49.96
CA LEU A 6 11.43 7.49 48.95
C LEU A 6 10.59 7.13 47.71
N PHE A 7 10.84 7.82 46.60
CA PHE A 7 10.44 7.37 45.28
C PHE A 7 11.30 6.15 44.89
N SER A 8 10.70 4.99 44.81
CA SER A 8 11.36 3.80 44.26
C SER A 8 11.51 3.92 42.75
N ARG A 9 12.74 3.95 42.24
CA ARG A 9 13.05 3.90 40.82
C ARG A 9 12.70 2.52 40.27
N PRO A 10 11.98 2.39 39.12
CA PRO A 10 11.78 1.09 38.50
C PRO A 10 13.13 0.54 38.03
N SER A 11 13.39 -0.71 38.40
CA SER A 11 14.64 -1.41 38.12
C SER A 11 14.82 -1.54 36.59
N VAL A 12 16.03 -1.21 36.11
CA VAL A 12 16.48 -1.40 34.71
C VAL A 12 16.31 -2.85 34.22
N ALA A 13 16.28 -3.81 35.15
CA ALA A 13 16.01 -5.22 34.87
C ALA A 13 14.64 -5.52 34.29
N ALA A 14 13.59 -4.69 34.57
CA ALA A 14 12.25 -4.87 34.03
C ALA A 14 12.16 -4.44 32.54
N LEU A 15 12.97 -3.49 32.11
CA LEU A 15 13.04 -3.08 30.70
C LEU A 15 13.80 -4.11 29.82
N LEU A 16 14.78 -4.84 30.37
CA LEU A 16 15.51 -5.87 29.62
C LEU A 16 14.68 -7.14 29.40
N MET A 17 13.74 -7.47 30.25
CA MET A 17 12.91 -8.69 30.09
C MET A 17 11.83 -8.55 29.04
N ILE A 18 11.39 -7.35 28.68
CA ILE A 18 10.43 -7.12 27.60
C ILE A 18 11.10 -7.26 26.22
N ALA A 19 12.39 -6.99 26.13
CA ALA A 19 13.14 -7.10 24.88
C ALA A 19 13.49 -8.55 24.47
N THR A 20 13.38 -9.52 25.38
CA THR A 20 13.82 -10.92 25.10
C THR A 20 12.68 -11.86 24.73
N ALA A 21 11.42 -11.44 24.80
CA ALA A 21 10.24 -12.27 24.47
C ALA A 21 9.77 -12.10 23.00
N CYS A 22 10.40 -11.20 22.24
CA CYS A 22 10.08 -10.99 20.80
C CYS A 22 10.94 -11.92 19.93
N ARG A 23 10.81 -13.25 20.13
CA ARG A 23 11.42 -14.26 19.24
C ARG A 23 10.44 -14.62 18.13
N LEU A 24 10.64 -13.97 16.96
CA LEU A 24 10.89 -14.61 15.66
C LEU A 24 9.84 -15.64 15.22
N MET A 25 8.68 -15.17 14.81
CA MET A 25 8.01 -15.78 13.67
C MET A 25 8.33 -14.90 12.45
N PRO A 26 8.62 -15.46 11.26
CA PRO A 26 8.74 -14.66 10.05
C PRO A 26 7.36 -14.09 9.76
N THR A 27 7.14 -12.82 10.08
CA THR A 27 6.00 -12.06 9.60
C THR A 27 6.20 -11.87 8.12
N GLU A 28 5.35 -12.49 7.31
CA GLU A 28 5.24 -12.15 5.90
C GLU A 28 4.78 -10.69 5.85
N ALA A 29 5.70 -9.78 5.58
CA ALA A 29 5.35 -8.39 5.30
C ALA A 29 4.54 -8.38 4.00
N ILE A 30 3.27 -8.07 4.09
CA ILE A 30 2.38 -7.91 2.93
C ILE A 30 2.60 -6.49 2.43
N ALA A 31 3.10 -6.33 1.19
CA ALA A 31 3.24 -5.03 0.55
C ALA A 31 1.87 -4.56 0.10
N ASP A 32 1.28 -3.71 0.89
CA ASP A 32 0.02 -3.04 0.62
C ASP A 32 0.10 -1.62 1.21
N GLY A 33 -0.89 -0.80 0.99
CA GLY A 33 -1.00 0.53 1.57
C GLY A 33 -0.47 1.63 0.65
N ALA A 34 0.57 2.34 1.07
CA ALA A 34 1.09 3.50 0.37
C ALA A 34 1.92 3.17 -0.89
N PHE A 35 2.28 1.89 -1.10
CA PHE A 35 2.96 1.42 -2.29
C PHE A 35 1.98 1.14 -3.42
N VAL A 36 2.38 1.41 -4.67
CA VAL A 36 1.52 1.33 -5.86
C VAL A 36 1.57 -0.04 -6.52
N VAL A 37 2.73 -0.69 -6.44
CA VAL A 37 2.91 -2.05 -6.97
C VAL A 37 2.44 -3.04 -5.91
N ASP A 38 1.21 -3.52 -6.10
CA ASP A 38 0.52 -4.44 -5.20
C ASP A 38 1.18 -5.83 -5.24
N ASP A 39 1.19 -6.54 -4.12
CA ASP A 39 1.54 -7.95 -4.09
C ASP A 39 0.31 -8.84 -4.44
N ALA A 40 0.50 -10.13 -4.63
CA ALA A 40 -0.59 -11.07 -4.91
C ALA A 40 -1.21 -11.65 -3.62
N LEU A 41 -0.76 -11.25 -2.43
CA LEU A 41 -1.14 -11.90 -1.18
C LEU A 41 -2.40 -11.25 -0.59
N ILE A 42 -3.15 -12.04 0.17
CA ILE A 42 -4.24 -11.60 1.05
C ILE A 42 -4.07 -12.26 2.42
N GLY A 43 -4.63 -11.66 3.45
CA GLY A 43 -4.64 -12.23 4.80
C GLY A 43 -5.45 -13.52 4.90
N LYS A 44 -5.54 -14.09 6.10
CA LYS A 44 -6.37 -15.25 6.38
C LYS A 44 -7.84 -14.86 6.57
N PRO A 45 -8.80 -15.75 6.28
CA PRO A 45 -10.20 -15.49 6.58
C PRO A 45 -10.41 -15.08 8.04
N GLY A 46 -11.09 -13.95 8.25
CA GLY A 46 -11.33 -13.33 9.55
C GLY A 46 -10.33 -12.23 9.94
N GLU A 47 -9.19 -12.11 9.25
CA GLU A 47 -8.26 -11.00 9.46
C GLU A 47 -8.79 -9.73 8.78
N CYS A 48 -8.63 -8.61 9.46
CA CYS A 48 -8.95 -7.28 8.95
C CYS A 48 -7.70 -6.39 8.98
N LYS A 49 -7.68 -5.39 8.09
CA LYS A 49 -6.63 -4.37 8.05
C LYS A 49 -7.22 -2.98 7.78
N VAL A 50 -6.51 -1.96 8.21
CA VAL A 50 -6.74 -0.58 7.79
C VAL A 50 -5.40 -0.02 7.32
N GLU A 51 -5.34 0.33 6.05
CA GLU A 51 -4.20 0.96 5.42
C GLU A 51 -4.51 2.44 5.22
N SER A 52 -3.62 3.31 5.65
CA SER A 52 -3.82 4.76 5.55
C SER A 52 -2.52 5.45 5.19
N TRP A 53 -2.58 6.43 4.30
CA TRP A 53 -1.39 7.21 3.96
C TRP A 53 -1.74 8.63 3.54
N VAL A 54 -0.74 9.49 3.65
CA VAL A 54 -0.79 10.87 3.20
C VAL A 54 0.43 11.14 2.34
N SER A 55 0.20 11.72 1.15
CA SER A 55 1.22 12.15 0.21
C SER A 55 1.13 13.64 -0.06
N VAL A 56 2.27 14.30 -0.09
CA VAL A 56 2.41 15.71 -0.50
C VAL A 56 3.38 15.79 -1.67
N ALA A 57 3.01 16.52 -2.71
CA ALA A 57 3.83 16.67 -3.89
C ALA A 57 4.41 18.09 -4.02
N SER A 58 5.52 18.21 -4.74
CA SER A 58 6.22 19.49 -4.96
C SER A 58 5.41 20.50 -5.76
N ASN A 59 4.43 20.07 -6.54
CA ASN A 59 3.45 20.90 -7.25
C ASN A 59 2.25 21.30 -6.38
N HIS A 60 2.32 21.10 -5.05
CA HIS A 60 1.28 21.35 -4.06
C HIS A 60 0.07 20.42 -4.12
N ASP A 61 0.10 19.36 -4.92
CA ASP A 61 -0.90 18.30 -4.84
C ASP A 61 -0.83 17.57 -3.50
N PHE A 62 -1.99 17.14 -3.04
CA PHE A 62 -2.15 16.43 -1.78
C PHE A 62 -3.04 15.21 -1.99
N LEU A 63 -2.70 14.13 -1.33
CA LEU A 63 -3.46 12.88 -1.33
C LEU A 63 -3.52 12.34 0.11
N ALA A 64 -4.71 12.01 0.58
CA ALA A 64 -4.90 11.20 1.77
C ALA A 64 -5.85 10.04 1.45
N VAL A 65 -5.48 8.85 1.86
CA VAL A 65 -6.23 7.62 1.60
C VAL A 65 -6.41 6.85 2.89
N THR A 66 -7.56 6.19 3.04
CA THR A 66 -7.74 5.11 4.01
C THR A 66 -8.52 3.96 3.36
N GLN A 67 -8.07 2.73 3.62
CA GLN A 67 -8.61 1.51 3.02
C GLN A 67 -8.82 0.45 4.09
N PRO A 68 -9.98 0.43 4.76
CA PRO A 68 -10.36 -0.71 5.57
C PRO A 68 -10.71 -1.91 4.69
N ALA A 69 -10.24 -3.10 5.04
CA ALA A 69 -10.57 -4.35 4.37
C ALA A 69 -10.56 -5.52 5.35
N CYS A 70 -11.38 -6.54 5.09
CA CYS A 70 -11.38 -7.80 5.81
C CYS A 70 -11.38 -8.97 4.84
N VAL A 71 -10.77 -10.07 5.23
CA VAL A 71 -10.80 -11.31 4.44
C VAL A 71 -12.00 -12.15 4.86
N ILE A 72 -12.91 -12.38 3.91
CA ILE A 72 -14.08 -13.23 4.07
C ILE A 72 -13.89 -14.54 3.31
N ASN A 73 -14.53 -15.62 3.78
CA ASN A 73 -14.55 -16.89 3.07
C ASN A 73 -15.88 -17.03 2.30
N ALA A 74 -15.84 -16.79 1.00
CA ALA A 74 -16.98 -16.93 0.08
C ALA A 74 -16.85 -18.17 -0.82
N GLY A 75 -16.34 -19.29 -0.27
CA GLY A 75 -15.92 -20.47 -1.03
C GLY A 75 -14.44 -20.42 -1.43
N ILE A 76 -13.94 -19.22 -1.68
CA ILE A 76 -12.52 -18.87 -1.74
C ILE A 76 -12.29 -17.66 -0.82
N PRO A 77 -11.08 -17.44 -0.29
CA PRO A 77 -10.76 -16.23 0.45
C PRO A 77 -10.86 -14.99 -0.46
N VAL A 78 -11.60 -13.99 0.00
CA VAL A 78 -11.76 -12.68 -0.69
C VAL A 78 -11.45 -11.59 0.32
N GLU A 79 -10.46 -10.75 0.03
CA GLU A 79 -10.27 -9.49 0.74
C GLU A 79 -11.27 -8.48 0.16
N ALA A 80 -12.22 -8.04 0.96
CA ALA A 80 -13.24 -7.08 0.59
C ALA A 80 -13.15 -5.86 1.48
N GLY A 81 -13.27 -4.68 0.90
CA GLY A 81 -13.11 -3.44 1.62
C GLY A 81 -13.62 -2.22 0.87
N ALA A 82 -13.19 -1.07 1.32
CA ALA A 82 -13.50 0.21 0.70
C ALA A 82 -12.26 1.09 0.63
N THR A 83 -12.26 2.03 -0.30
CA THR A 83 -11.31 3.12 -0.39
C THR A 83 -12.02 4.43 -0.09
N LEU A 84 -11.47 5.23 0.82
CA LEU A 84 -11.83 6.63 1.01
C LEU A 84 -10.60 7.47 0.62
N LEU A 85 -10.81 8.41 -0.29
CA LEU A 85 -9.77 9.20 -0.92
C LEU A 85 -10.09 10.70 -0.78
N ARG A 86 -9.14 11.47 -0.27
CA ARG A 86 -9.19 12.93 -0.25
C ARG A 86 -8.02 13.48 -1.03
N THR A 87 -8.29 14.25 -2.07
CA THR A 87 -7.26 14.87 -2.93
C THR A 87 -7.38 16.38 -2.93
N ARG A 88 -6.25 17.04 -3.20
CA ARG A 88 -6.19 18.40 -3.66
C ARG A 88 -5.29 18.45 -4.90
N SER A 89 -5.83 18.94 -6.02
CA SER A 89 -5.09 19.15 -7.26
C SER A 89 -5.53 20.49 -7.85
N ASP A 90 -4.59 21.26 -8.36
CA ASP A 90 -4.83 22.62 -8.88
C ASP A 90 -5.58 23.54 -7.88
N GLY A 91 -5.39 23.31 -6.59
CA GLY A 91 -6.04 24.06 -5.50
C GLY A 91 -7.44 23.54 -5.12
N GLU A 92 -8.06 22.69 -5.91
CA GLU A 92 -9.41 22.16 -5.71
C GLU A 92 -9.40 20.86 -4.87
N TRP A 93 -10.30 20.80 -3.89
CA TRP A 93 -10.47 19.64 -3.04
C TRP A 93 -11.55 18.69 -3.57
N SER A 94 -11.24 17.40 -3.60
CA SER A 94 -12.19 16.34 -3.93
C SER A 94 -12.16 15.24 -2.87
N THR A 95 -13.33 14.64 -2.61
CA THR A 95 -13.45 13.44 -1.77
C THR A 95 -14.15 12.36 -2.57
N SER A 96 -13.57 11.18 -2.61
CA SER A 96 -14.13 10.05 -3.33
C SER A 96 -14.10 8.80 -2.46
N ALA A 97 -15.04 7.90 -2.67
CA ALA A 97 -15.07 6.61 -2.00
C ALA A 97 -15.62 5.52 -2.91
N GLY A 98 -15.31 4.28 -2.58
CA GLY A 98 -15.88 3.13 -3.29
C GLY A 98 -15.34 1.79 -2.80
N PRO A 99 -15.96 0.68 -3.24
CA PRO A 99 -15.53 -0.66 -2.88
C PRO A 99 -14.21 -1.04 -3.53
N LYS A 100 -13.45 -1.89 -2.84
CA LYS A 100 -12.30 -2.63 -3.36
C LYS A 100 -12.44 -4.12 -3.04
N ALA A 101 -11.88 -4.98 -3.88
CA ALA A 101 -11.76 -6.39 -3.61
C ALA A 101 -10.47 -6.95 -4.19
N LYS A 102 -9.94 -8.02 -3.55
CA LYS A 102 -8.74 -8.74 -3.99
C LYS A 102 -8.91 -10.23 -3.70
N ILE A 103 -8.47 -11.08 -4.60
CA ILE A 103 -8.45 -12.54 -4.44
C ILE A 103 -7.08 -13.09 -4.83
N ASN A 104 -6.70 -14.21 -4.22
CA ASN A 104 -5.61 -15.04 -4.72
C ASN A 104 -6.15 -16.05 -5.71
N ILE A 105 -5.66 -15.97 -6.96
CA ILE A 105 -5.91 -17.00 -7.98
C ILE A 105 -4.97 -18.18 -7.74
N ILE A 106 -3.69 -17.87 -7.46
CA ILE A 106 -2.66 -18.83 -7.06
C ILE A 106 -2.03 -18.30 -5.76
N PRO A 107 -2.31 -18.93 -4.61
CA PRO A 107 -1.70 -18.52 -3.36
C PRO A 107 -0.19 -18.84 -3.36
N LEU A 108 0.59 -18.06 -2.59
CA LEU A 108 2.00 -18.34 -2.39
C LEU A 108 2.17 -19.68 -1.68
N GLY A 109 2.96 -20.56 -2.28
CA GLY A 109 3.26 -21.89 -1.77
C GLY A 109 4.70 -22.27 -2.09
N ASP A 110 5.01 -23.57 -2.05
CA ASP A 110 6.35 -24.11 -2.31
C ASP A 110 6.88 -23.76 -3.71
N GLN A 111 6.00 -23.43 -4.66
CA GLN A 111 6.37 -22.97 -6.00
C GLN A 111 7.08 -21.62 -5.99
N GLY A 112 7.04 -20.86 -4.87
CA GLY A 112 7.73 -19.59 -4.72
C GLY A 112 7.10 -18.40 -5.47
N PHE A 113 5.86 -18.53 -5.98
CA PHE A 113 5.14 -17.44 -6.62
C PHE A 113 3.65 -17.45 -6.28
N ALA A 114 3.01 -16.30 -6.43
CA ALA A 114 1.58 -16.10 -6.25
C ALA A 114 1.01 -15.25 -7.40
N LEU A 115 -0.28 -15.42 -7.69
CA LEU A 115 -1.02 -14.63 -8.66
C LEU A 115 -2.33 -14.16 -8.01
N GLY A 116 -2.61 -12.87 -8.12
CA GLY A 116 -3.82 -12.26 -7.60
C GLY A 116 -4.65 -11.59 -8.68
N LEU A 117 -5.83 -11.16 -8.29
CA LEU A 117 -6.68 -10.25 -9.05
C LEU A 117 -7.28 -9.27 -8.05
N SER A 118 -7.14 -7.98 -8.33
CA SER A 118 -7.75 -6.92 -7.51
C SER A 118 -8.46 -5.90 -8.39
N GLY A 119 -9.37 -5.15 -7.78
CA GLY A 119 -10.05 -4.08 -8.45
C GLY A 119 -10.77 -3.15 -7.49
N ASN A 120 -10.99 -1.93 -7.93
CA ASN A 120 -11.81 -0.95 -7.23
C ASN A 120 -12.59 -0.07 -8.21
N THR A 121 -13.56 0.63 -7.68
CA THR A 121 -14.26 1.69 -8.39
C THR A 121 -14.53 2.82 -7.40
N LEU A 122 -14.49 4.07 -7.88
CA LEU A 122 -14.57 5.26 -7.04
C LEU A 122 -15.65 6.22 -7.53
N TRP A 123 -16.36 6.81 -6.59
CA TRP A 123 -17.34 7.88 -6.83
C TRP A 123 -16.93 9.13 -6.06
N ASN A 124 -17.05 10.27 -6.71
CA ASN A 124 -16.95 11.58 -6.06
C ASN A 124 -18.16 11.76 -5.12
N LEU A 125 -17.93 11.95 -3.84
CA LEU A 125 -18.99 12.04 -2.84
C LEU A 125 -19.78 13.35 -2.91
N ASN A 126 -19.22 14.40 -3.50
CA ASN A 126 -19.91 15.67 -3.65
C ASN A 126 -20.88 15.67 -4.83
N THR A 127 -20.54 14.98 -5.92
CA THR A 127 -21.34 14.97 -7.16
C THR A 127 -22.11 13.67 -7.38
N GLY A 128 -21.74 12.59 -6.67
CA GLY A 128 -22.25 11.24 -6.88
C GLY A 128 -21.78 10.58 -8.18
N GLN A 129 -20.89 11.23 -8.94
CA GLN A 129 -20.41 10.72 -10.22
C GLN A 129 -19.31 9.67 -9.99
N ASN A 130 -19.34 8.59 -10.77
CA ASN A 130 -18.22 7.67 -10.87
C ASN A 130 -17.03 8.39 -11.51
N ILE A 131 -15.85 8.30 -10.89
CA ILE A 131 -14.64 8.95 -11.40
C ILE A 131 -13.67 7.96 -12.05
N GLY A 132 -13.84 6.67 -11.83
CA GLY A 132 -13.02 5.65 -12.46
C GLY A 132 -13.15 4.28 -11.81
N SER A 133 -12.66 3.29 -12.55
CA SER A 133 -12.57 1.90 -12.09
C SER A 133 -11.26 1.29 -12.56
N ASN A 134 -10.66 0.43 -11.77
CA ASN A 134 -9.49 -0.32 -12.18
C ASN A 134 -9.63 -1.82 -11.93
N ILE A 135 -8.84 -2.57 -12.69
CA ILE A 135 -8.55 -3.98 -12.47
C ILE A 135 -7.03 -4.13 -12.50
N ASN A 136 -6.47 -4.87 -11.56
CA ASN A 136 -5.04 -5.14 -11.47
C ASN A 136 -4.80 -6.65 -11.28
N VAL A 137 -3.74 -7.16 -11.91
CA VAL A 137 -3.28 -8.54 -11.81
C VAL A 137 -1.89 -8.51 -11.20
N PRO A 138 -1.77 -8.59 -9.86
CA PRO A 138 -0.50 -8.68 -9.20
C PRO A 138 0.08 -10.10 -9.31
N PHE A 139 1.37 -10.16 -9.60
CA PHE A 139 2.19 -11.37 -9.61
C PHE A 139 3.37 -11.18 -8.66
N THR A 140 3.50 -12.07 -7.69
CA THR A 140 4.53 -12.02 -6.64
C THR A 140 5.46 -13.20 -6.77
N ILE A 141 6.77 -12.95 -6.70
CA ILE A 141 7.84 -13.96 -6.67
C ILE A 141 8.58 -13.85 -5.35
N GLN A 142 8.62 -14.91 -4.56
CA GLN A 142 9.50 -15.02 -3.39
C GLN A 142 10.88 -15.46 -3.86
N ALA A 143 11.75 -14.51 -4.23
CA ALA A 143 13.07 -14.77 -4.81
C ALA A 143 14.03 -15.38 -3.78
N THR A 144 13.98 -14.93 -2.53
CA THR A 144 14.66 -15.51 -1.37
C THR A 144 13.77 -15.37 -0.13
N LYS A 145 14.18 -15.90 1.02
CA LYS A 145 13.44 -15.71 2.28
C LYS A 145 13.26 -14.22 2.67
N ASP A 146 14.16 -13.34 2.22
CA ASP A 146 14.21 -11.93 2.59
C ASP A 146 13.91 -10.99 1.39
N LEU A 147 13.74 -11.52 0.18
CA LEU A 147 13.52 -10.72 -1.04
C LEU A 147 12.29 -11.20 -1.78
N ARG A 148 11.35 -10.29 -1.99
CA ARG A 148 10.15 -10.45 -2.80
C ARG A 148 10.19 -9.50 -3.99
N ILE A 149 9.68 -9.95 -5.13
CA ILE A 149 9.53 -9.17 -6.35
C ILE A 149 8.05 -9.18 -6.73
N ASN A 150 7.48 -8.01 -6.96
CA ASN A 150 6.10 -7.83 -7.37
C ASN A 150 6.05 -7.24 -8.77
N ILE A 151 5.17 -7.76 -9.62
CA ILE A 151 4.92 -7.29 -10.98
C ILE A 151 3.42 -7.13 -11.14
N ASN A 152 3.00 -5.96 -11.63
CA ASN A 152 1.60 -5.65 -11.83
C ASN A 152 1.31 -5.33 -13.30
N GLY A 153 0.17 -5.76 -13.77
CA GLY A 153 -0.42 -5.37 -15.03
C GLY A 153 -1.93 -5.21 -14.87
N GLY A 154 -2.50 -4.17 -15.48
CA GLY A 154 -3.90 -3.92 -15.26
C GLY A 154 -4.51 -2.93 -16.24
N TRP A 155 -5.71 -2.50 -15.92
CA TRP A 155 -6.49 -1.55 -16.71
C TRP A 155 -7.19 -0.55 -15.80
N LEU A 156 -7.05 0.73 -16.11
CA LEU A 156 -7.76 1.85 -15.49
C LEU A 156 -8.70 2.48 -16.51
N TYR A 157 -9.96 2.63 -16.16
CA TYR A 157 -10.90 3.45 -16.91
C TYR A 157 -11.20 4.73 -16.13
N ASP A 158 -10.81 5.87 -16.70
CA ASP A 158 -11.11 7.20 -16.16
C ASP A 158 -12.40 7.70 -16.80
N THR A 159 -13.45 7.79 -16.00
CA THR A 159 -14.78 8.23 -16.47
C THR A 159 -14.86 9.74 -16.70
N THR A 160 -13.95 10.53 -16.09
CA THR A 160 -13.97 12.00 -16.24
C THR A 160 -13.54 12.43 -17.63
N VAL A 161 -12.63 11.69 -18.24
CA VAL A 161 -12.14 11.90 -19.61
C VAL A 161 -12.63 10.84 -20.60
N HIS A 162 -13.37 9.82 -20.12
CA HIS A 162 -13.86 8.67 -20.91
C HIS A 162 -12.73 7.92 -21.64
N MET A 163 -11.62 7.67 -20.93
CA MET A 163 -10.44 7.01 -21.49
C MET A 163 -10.02 5.80 -20.67
N GLY A 164 -9.53 4.79 -21.39
CA GLY A 164 -8.92 3.61 -20.77
C GLY A 164 -7.40 3.65 -20.89
N TYR A 165 -6.71 3.21 -19.83
CA TYR A 165 -5.26 3.15 -19.76
C TYR A 165 -4.81 1.76 -19.29
N GLY A 166 -3.79 1.18 -19.93
CA GLY A 166 -3.05 0.08 -19.34
C GLY A 166 -2.27 0.59 -18.13
N THR A 167 -2.27 -0.16 -17.03
CA THR A 167 -1.41 0.08 -15.87
C THR A 167 -0.30 -0.95 -15.84
N TYR A 168 0.89 -0.55 -15.40
CA TYR A 168 2.03 -1.45 -15.23
C TYR A 168 2.84 -1.05 -14.01
N GLY A 169 3.51 -2.03 -13.40
CA GLY A 169 4.40 -1.80 -12.29
C GLY A 169 5.32 -2.98 -12.03
N ALA A 170 6.48 -2.70 -11.48
CA ALA A 170 7.40 -3.68 -10.95
C ALA A 170 8.07 -3.10 -9.70
N GLY A 171 8.24 -3.93 -8.68
CA GLY A 171 8.84 -3.52 -7.42
C GLY A 171 9.53 -4.67 -6.72
N PHE A 172 10.28 -4.33 -5.70
CA PHE A 172 10.89 -5.29 -4.79
C PHE A 172 10.68 -4.86 -3.34
N GLU A 173 10.65 -5.85 -2.46
CA GLU A 173 10.66 -5.72 -1.01
C GLU A 173 11.82 -6.53 -0.46
N TRP A 174 12.74 -5.88 0.24
CA TRP A 174 13.91 -6.51 0.81
C TRP A 174 13.98 -6.28 2.32
N ASN A 175 13.76 -7.36 3.07
CA ASN A 175 13.94 -7.40 4.53
C ASN A 175 15.44 -7.49 4.86
N PHE A 176 16.16 -6.39 4.73
CA PHE A 176 17.62 -6.38 4.89
C PHE A 176 18.06 -6.45 6.34
N VAL A 177 17.24 -6.01 7.27
CA VAL A 177 17.43 -6.15 8.72
C VAL A 177 16.09 -5.98 9.44
N GLN A 178 15.70 -6.91 10.29
CA GLN A 178 14.47 -6.75 11.06
C GLN A 178 14.60 -5.63 12.10
N PRO A 179 13.59 -4.76 12.26
CA PRO A 179 12.25 -4.81 11.64
C PRO A 179 12.10 -3.89 10.39
N LEU A 180 13.12 -3.75 9.55
CA LEU A 180 13.14 -2.81 8.44
C LEU A 180 13.13 -3.53 7.08
N THR A 181 12.25 -3.06 6.19
CA THR A 181 12.14 -3.50 4.80
C THR A 181 12.39 -2.31 3.87
N LEU A 182 13.32 -2.46 2.94
CA LEU A 182 13.49 -1.53 1.82
C LEU A 182 12.56 -1.95 0.69
N ILE A 183 11.80 -1.00 0.15
CA ILE A 183 10.85 -1.21 -0.95
C ILE A 183 11.15 -0.22 -2.06
N GLY A 184 11.27 -0.70 -3.29
CA GLY A 184 11.50 0.15 -4.46
C GLY A 184 10.58 -0.25 -5.59
N GLU A 185 10.03 0.73 -6.32
CA GLU A 185 9.03 0.53 -7.36
C GLU A 185 9.25 1.44 -8.55
N VAL A 186 8.90 0.90 -9.72
CA VAL A 186 8.64 1.67 -10.95
C VAL A 186 7.26 1.28 -11.46
N PHE A 187 6.45 2.27 -11.84
CA PHE A 187 5.06 2.05 -12.26
C PHE A 187 4.60 3.17 -13.19
N GLY A 188 3.48 2.98 -13.85
CA GLY A 188 2.94 4.01 -14.73
C GLY A 188 1.66 3.61 -15.43
N LEU A 189 1.23 4.52 -16.32
CA LEU A 189 0.09 4.36 -17.19
C LEU A 189 0.57 4.33 -18.65
N ALA A 190 -0.09 3.54 -19.48
CA ALA A 190 0.12 3.51 -20.92
C ALA A 190 -1.22 3.63 -21.67
N GLY A 191 -1.31 4.52 -22.65
CA GLY A 191 -2.55 4.73 -23.40
C GLY A 191 -2.47 5.90 -24.36
N GLN A 192 -3.63 6.35 -24.81
CA GLN A 192 -3.75 7.52 -25.68
C GLN A 192 -4.63 8.57 -25.01
N ARG A 193 -4.26 9.85 -25.10
CA ARG A 193 -5.13 10.98 -24.78
C ARG A 193 -6.04 11.29 -25.98
N LYS A 194 -7.17 11.99 -25.72
CA LYS A 194 -8.17 12.40 -26.75
C LYS A 194 -7.55 13.08 -27.99
N GLU A 195 -6.38 13.69 -27.85
CA GLU A 195 -5.66 14.37 -28.92
C GLU A 195 -4.73 13.43 -29.72
N GLY A 196 -4.85 12.11 -29.57
CA GLY A 196 -4.04 11.12 -30.30
C GLY A 196 -2.60 10.98 -29.79
N ARG A 197 -2.20 11.72 -28.73
CA ARG A 197 -0.88 11.56 -28.11
C ARG A 197 -0.82 10.30 -27.25
N HIS A 198 0.20 9.48 -27.48
CA HIS A 198 0.52 8.39 -26.58
C HIS A 198 0.95 8.95 -25.23
N VAL A 199 0.40 8.36 -24.16
CA VAL A 199 0.79 8.66 -22.79
C VAL A 199 1.54 7.45 -22.26
N THR A 200 2.78 7.69 -21.87
CA THR A 200 3.51 6.84 -20.92
C THR A 200 3.88 7.77 -19.78
N ASP A 201 3.41 7.49 -18.60
CA ASP A 201 3.65 8.30 -17.40
C ASP A 201 4.41 7.44 -16.36
N PRO A 202 5.71 7.17 -16.62
CA PRO A 202 6.51 6.36 -15.72
C PRO A 202 6.92 7.16 -14.49
N ARG A 203 6.78 6.50 -13.35
CA ARG A 203 7.08 7.01 -12.01
C ARG A 203 7.96 6.01 -11.29
N ALA A 204 8.74 6.49 -10.34
CA ALA A 204 9.50 5.64 -9.44
C ALA A 204 9.36 6.14 -8.01
N GLN A 205 9.38 5.20 -7.08
CA GLN A 205 9.48 5.51 -5.66
C GLN A 205 10.34 4.51 -4.92
N ILE A 206 10.89 4.96 -3.80
CA ILE A 206 11.66 4.15 -2.87
C ILE A 206 11.17 4.48 -1.46
N GLY A 207 11.04 3.49 -0.62
CA GLY A 207 10.57 3.67 0.74
C GLY A 207 11.17 2.69 1.70
N LEU A 208 11.03 3.05 2.96
CA LEU A 208 11.41 2.22 4.09
C LEU A 208 10.15 1.89 4.88
N ARG A 209 9.88 0.61 5.10
CA ARG A 209 8.86 0.09 6.02
C ARG A 209 9.49 -0.28 7.33
N TRP A 210 8.93 0.21 8.42
CA TRP A 210 9.25 -0.19 9.77
C TRP A 210 8.09 -0.97 10.38
N THR A 211 8.35 -2.22 10.79
CA THR A 211 7.37 -3.13 11.40
C THR A 211 7.71 -3.36 12.87
N PRO A 212 7.37 -2.41 13.79
CA PRO A 212 7.70 -2.53 15.21
C PRO A 212 6.96 -3.68 15.90
N ALA A 213 5.83 -4.12 15.37
CA ALA A 213 5.05 -5.26 15.83
C ALA A 213 4.28 -5.88 14.65
N GLU A 214 3.87 -7.14 14.75
CA GLU A 214 3.20 -7.88 13.67
C GLU A 214 1.92 -7.23 13.13
N PHE A 215 1.27 -6.42 13.96
CA PHE A 215 0.01 -5.76 13.63
C PHE A 215 0.16 -4.33 13.10
N ILE A 216 1.39 -3.80 12.96
CA ILE A 216 1.61 -2.40 12.55
C ILE A 216 2.82 -2.26 11.63
N ASP A 217 2.62 -1.57 10.49
CA ASP A 217 3.71 -1.05 9.65
C ASP A 217 3.62 0.46 9.55
N ILE A 218 4.77 1.10 9.50
CA ILE A 218 4.94 2.52 9.24
C ILE A 218 5.83 2.67 8.01
N ASP A 219 5.31 3.34 6.99
CA ASP A 219 5.98 3.54 5.71
C ASP A 219 6.43 4.99 5.55
N VAL A 220 7.64 5.17 5.04
CA VAL A 220 8.18 6.47 4.65
C VAL A 220 8.71 6.35 3.23
N ILE A 221 8.11 7.10 2.28
CA ILE A 221 8.34 6.91 0.86
C ILE A 221 8.69 8.25 0.21
N TYR A 222 9.66 8.22 -0.68
CA TYR A 222 9.97 9.29 -1.62
C TYR A 222 9.75 8.81 -3.04
N GLY A 223 9.04 9.58 -3.84
CA GLY A 223 8.76 9.25 -5.23
C GLY A 223 8.91 10.45 -6.16
N ARG A 224 9.01 10.15 -7.44
CA ARG A 224 9.09 11.17 -8.49
C ARG A 224 8.57 10.67 -9.83
N ASN A 225 8.10 11.61 -10.66
CA ASN A 225 7.89 11.35 -12.10
C ASN A 225 9.23 11.19 -12.80
N LEU A 226 9.36 10.22 -13.68
CA LEU A 226 10.59 10.00 -14.46
C LEU A 226 10.60 10.83 -15.75
N PHE A 227 9.41 11.18 -16.28
CA PHE A 227 9.21 12.04 -17.44
C PHE A 227 8.05 13.01 -17.22
N GLY A 228 7.99 14.07 -18.00
CA GLY A 228 6.95 15.10 -17.90
C GLY A 228 7.26 16.12 -16.82
N GLU A 229 6.24 16.53 -16.09
CA GLU A 229 6.42 17.41 -14.93
C GLU A 229 7.32 16.75 -13.89
N ASN A 230 8.36 17.46 -13.44
CA ASN A 230 9.29 16.96 -12.41
C ASN A 230 8.66 17.03 -11.01
N ALA A 231 7.45 16.50 -10.87
CA ALA A 231 6.82 16.38 -9.57
C ALA A 231 7.52 15.30 -8.75
N ASN A 232 7.86 15.66 -7.52
CA ASN A 232 8.33 14.74 -6.49
C ASN A 232 7.26 14.67 -5.41
N TRP A 233 7.16 13.55 -4.72
CA TRP A 233 6.25 13.43 -3.56
C TRP A 233 6.93 12.73 -2.40
N PHE A 234 6.40 13.03 -1.23
CA PHE A 234 6.75 12.36 0.00
C PHE A 234 5.47 11.77 0.62
N THR A 235 5.54 10.52 1.05
CA THR A 235 4.41 9.80 1.61
C THR A 235 4.77 9.22 2.97
N ILE A 236 3.83 9.32 3.91
CA ILE A 236 3.84 8.58 5.17
C ILE A 236 2.62 7.66 5.18
N GLY A 237 2.85 6.38 5.45
CA GLY A 237 1.83 5.34 5.55
C GLY A 237 1.78 4.72 6.94
N LEU A 238 0.60 4.22 7.28
CA LEU A 238 0.32 3.44 8.48
C LEU A 238 -0.62 2.29 8.12
N ASN A 239 -0.19 1.06 8.39
CA ASN A 239 -0.99 -0.14 8.18
C ASN A 239 -1.21 -0.84 9.52
N LEU A 240 -2.47 -1.11 9.84
CA LEU A 240 -2.90 -1.80 11.06
C LEU A 240 -3.61 -3.09 10.68
N ARG A 241 -3.26 -4.21 11.34
CA ARG A 241 -3.89 -5.53 11.16
C ARG A 241 -4.51 -6.00 12.48
N PHE A 242 -5.66 -6.66 12.44
CA PHE A 242 -6.38 -7.15 13.63
C PHE A 242 -7.37 -8.26 13.29
#